data_eddd1dd8a1c2f2614f84daa1f16a7bc7
#
_entry.id   eddd1dd8a1c2f2614f84daa1f16a7bc7
#
_cell.length_a   1.000
_cell.length_b   1.000
_cell.length_c   1.000
_cell.angle_alpha   90.00
_cell.angle_beta   90.00
_cell.angle_gamma   90.00
#
_symmetry.space_group_name_H-M   'P 1'
#
loop_
_entity.id
_entity.type
_entity.pdbx_description
1 polymer ?
#
loop_
_entity_poly.entity_id
_entity_poly.type
_entity_poly.pdbx_seq_one_letter_code
_entity_poly.pdbx_strand_id
1 'polypeptide(L)'
;ERKIPYFYRKLASIETAVIKTIPLVSIYIPAYNCQDSIIRCVESALNQTVTDLEVCICNDGSTDKTLEVLEEHYTDHPRVRFITQENSGIAKASNTAVNMCRGFYIGQLDSDDYLEPDAVALCLREFFSDRNLVCVYTTNRNVNKDGSLIADGYNWPEFSREKLMTEMILHHFRMFTIRAWKITTGFNETIENAVDYDMYLKLSEVGKFKHINKICYNRTLHTENTSIKKLD
;
A
#
# COMPACT_ATOMS: atom_id res chain seq x y z
N GLU A 1 -39.84 -2.32 -29.25
CA GLU A 1 -38.75 -1.87 -28.35
C GLU A 1 -39.38 -1.17 -27.15
N ARG A 2 -39.25 -1.78 -25.94
CA ARG A 2 -39.72 -1.15 -24.70
C ARG A 2 -38.74 -0.03 -24.34
N LYS A 3 -39.18 1.21 -24.42
CA LYS A 3 -38.37 2.38 -24.01
C LYS A 3 -38.13 2.28 -22.50
N ILE A 4 -36.88 2.14 -22.11
CA ILE A 4 -36.45 2.22 -20.69
C ILE A 4 -36.86 3.61 -20.16
N PRO A 5 -37.65 3.70 -19.08
CA PRO A 5 -38.10 4.98 -18.52
C PRO A 5 -36.92 5.90 -18.19
N TYR A 6 -37.11 7.19 -18.38
CA TYR A 6 -36.07 8.24 -18.13
C TYR A 6 -35.43 8.10 -16.76
N PHE A 7 -36.23 7.76 -15.73
CA PHE A 7 -35.74 7.58 -14.36
C PHE A 7 -34.67 6.48 -14.26
N TYR A 8 -34.85 5.33 -14.88
CA TYR A 8 -33.85 4.24 -14.86
C TYR A 8 -32.60 4.59 -15.66
N ARG A 9 -32.71 5.38 -16.73
CA ARG A 9 -31.53 5.88 -17.45
C ARG A 9 -30.70 6.84 -16.58
N LYS A 10 -31.39 7.68 -15.79
CA LYS A 10 -30.73 8.62 -14.88
C LYS A 10 -30.08 7.90 -13.70
N LEU A 11 -30.71 6.87 -13.12
CA LEU A 11 -30.10 6.02 -12.10
C LEU A 11 -28.86 5.31 -12.64
N ALA A 12 -28.95 4.66 -13.79
CA ALA A 12 -27.80 3.98 -14.40
C ALA A 12 -26.64 4.95 -14.70
N SER A 13 -26.93 6.19 -15.10
CA SER A 13 -25.88 7.21 -15.32
C SER A 13 -25.24 7.69 -14.02
N ILE A 14 -26.03 7.80 -12.94
CA ILE A 14 -25.50 8.15 -11.60
C ILE A 14 -24.65 7.01 -11.05
N GLU A 15 -25.11 5.76 -11.13
CA GLU A 15 -24.35 4.60 -10.71
C GLU A 15 -23.04 4.47 -11.49
N THR A 16 -23.08 4.67 -12.81
CA THR A 16 -21.88 4.64 -13.65
C THR A 16 -20.92 5.79 -13.32
N ALA A 17 -21.42 6.99 -12.99
CA ALA A 17 -20.61 8.12 -12.60
C ALA A 17 -19.96 7.90 -11.22
N VAL A 18 -20.71 7.36 -10.26
CA VAL A 18 -20.19 7.02 -8.91
C VAL A 18 -19.12 5.93 -9.00
N ILE A 19 -19.35 4.87 -9.80
CA ILE A 19 -18.37 3.79 -10.00
C ILE A 19 -17.10 4.33 -10.66
N LYS A 20 -17.20 5.27 -11.60
CA LYS A 20 -16.02 5.93 -12.21
C LYS A 20 -15.20 6.78 -11.25
N THR A 21 -15.75 7.18 -10.11
CA THR A 21 -15.04 7.99 -9.11
C THR A 21 -14.34 7.16 -8.03
N ILE A 22 -14.61 5.86 -7.96
CA ILE A 22 -13.97 4.95 -7.01
C ILE A 22 -12.82 4.24 -7.75
N PRO A 23 -11.56 4.46 -7.36
CA PRO A 23 -10.44 3.79 -8.01
C PRO A 23 -10.45 2.28 -7.69
N LEU A 24 -9.88 1.49 -8.60
CA LEU A 24 -9.72 0.05 -8.38
C LEU A 24 -8.74 -0.23 -7.23
N VAL A 25 -7.65 0.55 -7.18
CA VAL A 25 -6.57 0.39 -6.20
C VAL A 25 -6.33 1.70 -5.46
N SER A 26 -6.05 1.61 -4.16
CA SER A 26 -5.43 2.68 -3.39
C SER A 26 -4.08 2.21 -2.88
N ILE A 27 -3.04 3.04 -3.02
CA ILE A 27 -1.74 2.80 -2.39
C ILE A 27 -1.66 3.72 -1.18
N TYR A 28 -1.48 3.14 0.02
CA TYR A 28 -1.28 3.94 1.22
C TYR A 28 0.20 4.07 1.57
N ILE A 29 0.57 5.26 2.05
CA ILE A 29 1.94 5.63 2.38
C ILE A 29 1.94 6.33 3.75
N PRO A 30 2.39 5.67 4.84
CA PRO A 30 2.73 6.38 6.06
C PRO A 30 4.06 7.10 5.85
N ALA A 31 4.12 8.39 6.14
CA ALA A 31 5.26 9.25 5.85
C ALA A 31 5.74 9.99 7.10
N TYR A 32 7.04 9.90 7.42
CA TYR A 32 7.66 10.65 8.48
C TYR A 32 9.12 10.94 8.14
N ASN A 33 9.49 12.23 8.06
CA ASN A 33 10.85 12.70 7.76
C ASN A 33 11.47 12.03 6.52
N CYS A 34 10.79 12.17 5.38
CA CYS A 34 11.13 11.51 4.11
C CYS A 34 11.25 12.50 2.93
N GLN A 35 11.60 13.76 3.18
CA GLN A 35 11.70 14.81 2.16
C GLN A 35 12.53 14.41 0.93
N ASP A 36 13.58 13.59 1.10
CA ASP A 36 14.49 13.19 0.02
C ASP A 36 13.96 12.01 -0.83
N SER A 37 12.99 11.25 -0.33
CA SER A 37 12.51 10.02 -0.96
C SER A 37 11.07 10.06 -1.41
N ILE A 38 10.24 10.91 -0.79
CA ILE A 38 8.79 10.89 -0.97
C ILE A 38 8.35 11.10 -2.43
N ILE A 39 9.04 11.95 -3.20
CA ILE A 39 8.73 12.16 -4.62
C ILE A 39 8.92 10.84 -5.39
N ARG A 40 10.09 10.19 -5.27
CA ARG A 40 10.37 8.91 -5.94
C ARG A 40 9.35 7.85 -5.54
N CYS A 41 9.00 7.79 -4.27
CA CYS A 41 8.01 6.87 -3.73
C CYS A 41 6.64 7.08 -4.41
N VAL A 42 6.10 8.29 -4.37
CA VAL A 42 4.78 8.62 -4.94
C VAL A 42 4.77 8.46 -6.46
N GLU A 43 5.80 8.92 -7.15
CA GLU A 43 5.91 8.78 -8.61
C GLU A 43 5.96 7.30 -9.03
N SER A 44 6.61 6.42 -8.27
CA SER A 44 6.62 4.99 -8.58
C SER A 44 5.22 4.35 -8.51
N ALA A 45 4.37 4.85 -7.62
CA ALA A 45 2.97 4.44 -7.52
C ALA A 45 2.11 5.05 -8.63
N LEU A 46 2.32 6.33 -8.99
CA LEU A 46 1.58 7.01 -10.04
C LEU A 46 1.90 6.46 -11.45
N ASN A 47 3.12 5.96 -11.64
CA ASN A 47 3.62 5.40 -12.91
C ASN A 47 3.41 3.88 -13.05
N GLN A 48 2.52 3.29 -12.23
CA GLN A 48 2.12 1.90 -12.43
C GLN A 48 1.39 1.71 -13.76
N THR A 49 1.53 0.53 -14.38
CA THR A 49 0.82 0.17 -15.61
C THR A 49 -0.70 0.15 -15.44
N VAL A 50 -1.19 -0.01 -14.22
CA VAL A 50 -2.60 0.17 -13.85
C VAL A 50 -2.81 1.64 -13.49
N THR A 51 -3.59 2.36 -14.29
CA THR A 51 -3.85 3.80 -14.11
C THR A 51 -5.05 4.11 -13.21
N ASP A 52 -5.94 3.13 -13.02
CA ASP A 52 -7.12 3.25 -12.13
C ASP A 52 -6.71 3.05 -10.68
N LEU A 53 -5.88 3.96 -10.19
CA LEU A 53 -5.36 3.98 -8.83
C LEU A 53 -5.27 5.40 -8.26
N GLU A 54 -5.32 5.47 -6.92
CA GLU A 54 -5.01 6.66 -6.13
C GLU A 54 -3.88 6.37 -5.13
N VAL A 55 -3.23 7.42 -4.67
CA VAL A 55 -2.21 7.40 -3.61
C VAL A 55 -2.74 8.18 -2.42
N CYS A 56 -2.71 7.57 -1.23
CA CYS A 56 -3.18 8.14 0.02
C CYS A 56 -2.02 8.22 1.03
N ILE A 57 -1.61 9.43 1.39
CA ILE A 57 -0.42 9.67 2.22
C ILE A 57 -0.85 10.23 3.57
N CYS A 58 -0.33 9.66 4.65
CA CYS A 58 -0.42 10.26 5.98
C CYS A 58 0.96 10.78 6.39
N ASN A 59 1.14 12.10 6.41
CA ASN A 59 2.31 12.74 7.00
C ASN A 59 2.15 12.76 8.52
N ASP A 60 2.93 11.95 9.21
CA ASP A 60 2.85 11.72 10.66
C ASP A 60 3.68 12.75 11.45
N GLY A 61 3.40 14.03 11.22
CA GLY A 61 4.05 15.12 11.94
C GLY A 61 5.55 15.26 11.62
N SER A 62 5.92 15.17 10.33
CA SER A 62 7.32 15.37 9.92
C SER A 62 7.86 16.72 10.37
N THR A 63 9.13 16.74 10.79
CA THR A 63 9.85 17.92 11.24
C THR A 63 10.84 18.45 10.18
N ASP A 64 11.02 17.70 9.09
CA ASP A 64 11.77 18.10 7.90
C ASP A 64 10.85 18.76 6.86
N LYS A 65 11.28 18.90 5.62
CA LYS A 65 10.49 19.50 4.53
C LYS A 65 9.50 18.56 3.85
N THR A 66 9.19 17.39 4.45
CA THR A 66 8.27 16.41 3.83
C THR A 66 6.91 17.05 3.49
N LEU A 67 6.33 17.85 4.39
CA LEU A 67 5.04 18.50 4.14
C LEU A 67 5.14 19.52 3.01
N GLU A 68 6.16 20.38 3.02
CA GLU A 68 6.39 21.37 1.97
C GLU A 68 6.50 20.71 0.58
N VAL A 69 7.24 19.59 0.50
CA VAL A 69 7.39 18.80 -0.74
C VAL A 69 6.06 18.22 -1.21
N LEU A 70 5.24 17.68 -0.28
CA LEU A 70 3.92 17.16 -0.64
C LEU A 70 2.98 18.27 -1.14
N GLU A 71 2.98 19.42 -0.48
CA GLU A 71 2.15 20.58 -0.88
C GLU A 71 2.57 21.12 -2.25
N GLU A 72 3.86 21.27 -2.51
CA GLU A 72 4.38 21.77 -3.77
C GLU A 72 4.04 20.87 -4.94
N HIS A 73 4.15 19.55 -4.79
CA HIS A 73 4.02 18.62 -5.91
C HIS A 73 2.62 18.02 -6.07
N TYR A 74 1.84 17.90 -4.99
CA TYR A 74 0.64 17.06 -5.01
C TYR A 74 -0.65 17.71 -4.53
N THR A 75 -0.68 18.98 -4.12
CA THR A 75 -1.90 19.66 -3.62
C THR A 75 -3.07 19.54 -4.59
N ASP A 76 -2.84 19.73 -5.88
CA ASP A 76 -3.88 19.68 -6.92
C ASP A 76 -3.81 18.41 -7.77
N HIS A 77 -3.05 17.40 -7.35
CA HIS A 77 -2.88 16.19 -8.15
C HIS A 77 -4.11 15.27 -8.05
N PRO A 78 -4.79 14.94 -9.18
CA PRO A 78 -6.11 14.29 -9.15
C PRO A 78 -6.14 12.88 -8.55
N ARG A 79 -4.99 12.22 -8.50
CA ARG A 79 -4.84 10.85 -7.96
C ARG A 79 -4.08 10.77 -6.63
N VAL A 80 -3.65 11.91 -6.06
CA VAL A 80 -2.95 11.95 -4.78
C VAL A 80 -3.81 12.67 -3.75
N ARG A 81 -3.87 12.10 -2.56
CA ARG A 81 -4.52 12.71 -1.40
C ARG A 81 -3.59 12.55 -0.21
N PHE A 82 -3.39 13.61 0.54
CA PHE A 82 -2.58 13.54 1.75
C PHE A 82 -3.24 14.29 2.90
N ILE A 83 -2.89 13.90 4.11
CA ILE A 83 -3.28 14.53 5.36
C ILE A 83 -2.05 14.60 6.28
N THR A 84 -2.00 15.62 7.11
CA THR A 84 -1.02 15.75 8.17
C THR A 84 -1.68 15.55 9.53
N GLN A 85 -1.02 14.81 10.43
CA GLN A 85 -1.41 14.61 11.82
C GLN A 85 -0.23 14.90 12.75
N GLU A 86 -0.48 15.01 14.05
CA GLU A 86 0.58 14.98 15.06
C GLU A 86 1.25 13.61 15.06
N ASN A 87 2.58 13.57 15.25
CA ASN A 87 3.33 12.30 15.25
C ASN A 87 2.74 11.33 16.28
N SER A 88 2.24 10.23 15.79
CA SER A 88 1.53 9.21 16.57
C SER A 88 2.02 7.79 16.26
N GLY A 89 3.07 7.67 15.46
CA GLY A 89 3.71 6.42 15.09
C GLY A 89 3.09 5.73 13.88
N ILE A 90 3.86 4.77 13.34
CA ILE A 90 3.57 4.12 12.05
C ILE A 90 2.22 3.40 12.01
N ALA A 91 1.77 2.82 13.12
CA ALA A 91 0.47 2.13 13.19
C ALA A 91 -0.69 3.11 12.95
N LYS A 92 -0.66 4.25 13.66
CA LYS A 92 -1.67 5.31 13.54
C LYS A 92 -1.63 5.95 12.17
N ALA A 93 -0.44 6.27 11.67
CA ALA A 93 -0.26 6.85 10.33
C ALA A 93 -0.79 5.90 9.24
N SER A 94 -0.50 4.59 9.35
CA SER A 94 -1.03 3.58 8.43
C SER A 94 -2.54 3.47 8.49
N ASN A 95 -3.15 3.45 9.69
CA ASN A 95 -4.61 3.46 9.84
C ASN A 95 -5.23 4.70 9.20
N THR A 96 -4.65 5.88 9.46
CA THR A 96 -5.11 7.13 8.88
C THR A 96 -5.04 7.09 7.36
N ALA A 97 -3.91 6.64 6.77
CA ALA A 97 -3.74 6.55 5.33
C ALA A 97 -4.71 5.53 4.70
N VAL A 98 -4.89 4.33 5.30
CA VAL A 98 -5.84 3.33 4.80
C VAL A 98 -7.29 3.81 4.92
N ASN A 99 -7.65 4.54 5.98
CA ASN A 99 -9.00 5.13 6.13
C ASN A 99 -9.32 6.18 5.05
N MET A 100 -8.32 6.80 4.44
CA MET A 100 -8.51 7.68 3.28
C MET A 100 -8.74 6.90 1.98
N CYS A 101 -8.34 5.63 1.91
CA CYS A 101 -8.42 4.82 0.71
C CYS A 101 -9.87 4.51 0.32
N ARG A 102 -10.16 4.66 -0.98
CA ARG A 102 -11.47 4.36 -1.58
C ARG A 102 -11.46 3.09 -2.43
N GLY A 103 -10.27 2.61 -2.80
CA GLY A 103 -10.08 1.46 -3.67
C GLY A 103 -10.55 0.14 -3.06
N PHE A 104 -10.84 -0.83 -3.92
CA PHE A 104 -11.19 -2.19 -3.52
C PHE A 104 -9.97 -2.99 -3.05
N TYR A 105 -8.81 -2.69 -3.60
CA TYR A 105 -7.52 -3.28 -3.27
C TYR A 105 -6.59 -2.20 -2.71
N ILE A 106 -5.89 -2.54 -1.65
CA ILE A 106 -5.01 -1.61 -0.93
C ILE A 106 -3.59 -2.13 -1.04
N GLY A 107 -2.68 -1.29 -1.55
CA GLY A 107 -1.25 -1.56 -1.62
C GLY A 107 -0.49 -0.82 -0.53
N GLN A 108 0.48 -1.49 0.09
CA GLN A 108 1.38 -0.87 1.07
C GLN A 108 2.66 -0.40 0.38
N LEU A 109 3.02 0.87 0.58
CA LEU A 109 4.29 1.42 0.12
C LEU A 109 4.89 2.28 1.24
N ASP A 110 6.11 1.97 1.63
CA ASP A 110 6.84 2.74 2.63
C ASP A 110 7.46 3.98 1.97
N SER A 111 7.51 5.11 2.66
CA SER A 111 7.81 6.43 2.08
C SER A 111 9.27 6.62 1.61
N ASP A 112 10.15 5.70 1.95
CA ASP A 112 11.57 5.68 1.54
C ASP A 112 11.85 4.68 0.40
N ASP A 113 10.84 3.90 -0.02
CA ASP A 113 10.92 2.82 -0.99
C ASP A 113 10.22 3.17 -2.33
N TYR A 114 10.29 2.26 -3.31
CA TYR A 114 9.60 2.44 -4.60
C TYR A 114 9.25 1.13 -5.29
N LEU A 115 8.23 1.18 -6.16
CA LEU A 115 7.67 0.03 -6.88
C LEU A 115 8.28 -0.15 -8.27
N GLU A 116 8.32 -1.41 -8.73
CA GLU A 116 8.46 -1.72 -10.16
C GLU A 116 7.16 -1.40 -10.91
N PRO A 117 7.21 -1.04 -12.21
CA PRO A 117 6.03 -0.52 -12.93
C PRO A 117 4.85 -1.47 -13.07
N ASP A 118 5.05 -2.79 -12.97
CA ASP A 118 4.01 -3.81 -13.12
C ASP A 118 3.55 -4.45 -11.79
N ALA A 119 4.02 -3.93 -10.65
CA ALA A 119 3.75 -4.49 -9.32
C ALA A 119 2.24 -4.64 -9.05
N VAL A 120 1.48 -3.59 -9.28
CA VAL A 120 0.02 -3.57 -9.06
C VAL A 120 -0.69 -4.51 -10.03
N ALA A 121 -0.32 -4.49 -11.32
CA ALA A 121 -0.95 -5.34 -12.34
C ALA A 121 -0.79 -6.84 -12.03
N LEU A 122 0.39 -7.24 -11.57
CA LEU A 122 0.66 -8.62 -11.18
C LEU A 122 -0.20 -9.07 -10.00
N CYS A 123 -0.31 -8.25 -8.96
CA CYS A 123 -1.15 -8.56 -7.80
C CYS A 123 -2.63 -8.64 -8.18
N LEU A 124 -3.14 -7.71 -9.00
CA LEU A 124 -4.52 -7.71 -9.46
C LEU A 124 -4.86 -8.97 -10.28
N ARG A 125 -3.94 -9.45 -11.12
CA ARG A 125 -4.13 -10.70 -11.87
C ARG A 125 -4.44 -11.88 -10.95
N GLU A 126 -3.73 -12.01 -9.82
CA GLU A 126 -3.99 -13.06 -8.85
C GLU A 126 -5.35 -12.88 -8.16
N PHE A 127 -5.70 -11.67 -7.70
CA PHE A 127 -7.01 -11.39 -7.11
C PHE A 127 -8.17 -11.68 -8.08
N PHE A 128 -7.98 -11.46 -9.38
CA PHE A 128 -9.01 -11.76 -10.37
C PHE A 128 -9.11 -13.26 -10.67
N SER A 129 -8.03 -14.01 -10.49
CA SER A 129 -8.00 -15.46 -10.71
C SER A 129 -8.61 -16.25 -9.54
N ASP A 130 -8.46 -15.79 -8.30
CA ASP A 130 -9.08 -16.40 -7.10
C ASP A 130 -9.70 -15.32 -6.21
N ARG A 131 -11.03 -15.28 -6.18
CA ARG A 131 -11.83 -14.34 -5.38
C ARG A 131 -11.76 -14.58 -3.87
N ASN A 132 -11.17 -15.69 -3.42
CA ASN A 132 -10.96 -15.99 -2.00
C ASN A 132 -9.64 -15.41 -1.48
N LEU A 133 -8.81 -14.84 -2.36
CA LEU A 133 -7.59 -14.16 -1.94
C LEU A 133 -7.94 -12.87 -1.19
N VAL A 134 -7.35 -12.70 -0.03
CA VAL A 134 -7.44 -11.47 0.77
C VAL A 134 -6.14 -10.68 0.76
N CYS A 135 -5.01 -11.37 0.50
CA CYS A 135 -3.70 -10.76 0.40
C CYS A 135 -2.88 -11.42 -0.72
N VAL A 136 -2.18 -10.59 -1.49
CA VAL A 136 -1.17 -11.00 -2.47
C VAL A 136 0.10 -10.23 -2.17
N TYR A 137 1.25 -10.89 -2.19
CA TYR A 137 2.54 -10.26 -1.94
C TYR A 137 3.60 -10.75 -2.92
N THR A 138 4.63 -9.94 -3.09
CA THR A 138 5.71 -10.19 -4.06
C THR A 138 7.06 -10.33 -3.35
N THR A 139 8.15 -10.33 -4.11
CA THR A 139 9.51 -10.29 -3.58
C THR A 139 10.05 -8.86 -3.69
N ASN A 140 10.82 -8.42 -2.71
CA ASN A 140 11.57 -7.17 -2.75
C ASN A 140 13.05 -7.43 -3.08
N ARG A 141 13.76 -6.35 -3.42
CA ARG A 141 15.22 -6.30 -3.39
C ARG A 141 15.69 -5.09 -2.56
N ASN A 142 16.90 -5.17 -2.08
CA ASN A 142 17.54 -4.10 -1.33
C ASN A 142 18.39 -3.25 -2.28
N VAL A 143 18.24 -1.95 -2.19
CA VAL A 143 18.95 -0.97 -3.02
C VAL A 143 19.56 0.15 -2.16
N ASN A 144 20.58 0.80 -2.69
CA ASN A 144 21.11 2.03 -2.12
C ASN A 144 20.19 3.23 -2.41
N LYS A 145 20.45 4.39 -1.80
CA LYS A 145 19.71 5.64 -2.05
C LYS A 145 19.72 6.06 -3.53
N ASP A 146 20.80 5.76 -4.26
CA ASP A 146 20.92 6.02 -5.69
C ASP A 146 20.23 4.99 -6.60
N GLY A 147 19.62 3.96 -6.00
CA GLY A 147 18.93 2.88 -6.71
C GLY A 147 19.82 1.72 -7.15
N SER A 148 21.14 1.77 -6.89
CA SER A 148 22.04 0.65 -7.19
C SER A 148 21.72 -0.58 -6.32
N LEU A 149 21.79 -1.77 -6.95
CA LEU A 149 21.43 -3.02 -6.30
C LEU A 149 22.44 -3.36 -5.19
N ILE A 150 21.93 -3.73 -4.01
CA ILE A 150 22.71 -4.30 -2.91
C ILE A 150 22.55 -5.82 -2.92
N ALA A 151 21.31 -6.32 -2.87
CA ALA A 151 20.98 -7.73 -2.90
C ALA A 151 19.51 -7.95 -3.25
N ASP A 152 19.21 -9.07 -3.91
CA ASP A 152 17.84 -9.54 -4.02
C ASP A 152 17.36 -10.02 -2.65
N GLY A 153 16.10 -9.69 -2.34
CA GLY A 153 15.44 -10.14 -1.12
C GLY A 153 15.09 -11.62 -1.22
N TYR A 154 14.94 -12.24 -0.07
CA TYR A 154 14.43 -13.60 0.05
C TYR A 154 12.97 -13.55 0.48
N ASN A 155 12.14 -14.40 -0.14
CA ASN A 155 10.81 -14.72 0.35
C ASN A 155 10.66 -16.21 0.53
N TRP A 156 9.86 -16.61 1.49
CA TRP A 156 9.39 -17.98 1.56
C TRP A 156 8.58 -18.30 0.29
N PRO A 157 8.89 -19.38 -0.45
CA PRO A 157 8.38 -19.56 -1.82
C PRO A 157 6.85 -19.69 -1.90
N GLU A 158 6.23 -20.28 -0.88
CA GLU A 158 4.78 -20.41 -0.79
C GLU A 158 4.28 -19.89 0.56
N PHE A 159 3.07 -19.32 0.56
CA PHE A 159 2.47 -18.91 1.81
C PHE A 159 2.16 -20.12 2.70
N SER A 160 2.58 -20.05 3.96
CA SER A 160 2.19 -20.98 5.04
C SER A 160 1.80 -20.16 6.26
N ARG A 161 0.60 -20.41 6.77
CA ARG A 161 0.13 -19.73 7.98
C ARG A 161 0.93 -20.17 9.21
N GLU A 162 1.31 -21.44 9.28
CA GLU A 162 2.15 -22.00 10.34
C GLU A 162 3.51 -21.32 10.38
N LYS A 163 4.10 -21.09 9.20
CA LYS A 163 5.36 -20.37 9.08
C LYS A 163 5.20 -18.90 9.48
N LEU A 164 4.12 -18.25 9.04
CA LEU A 164 3.82 -16.88 9.43
C LEU A 164 3.66 -16.71 10.95
N MET A 165 3.17 -17.72 11.67
CA MET A 165 3.07 -17.68 13.13
C MET A 165 4.43 -17.70 13.86
N THR A 166 5.50 -18.06 13.18
CA THR A 166 6.85 -18.14 13.75
C THR A 166 7.79 -17.04 13.28
N GLU A 167 7.56 -16.50 12.10
CA GLU A 167 8.39 -15.45 11.50
C GLU A 167 7.64 -14.68 10.41
N MET A 168 8.06 -13.43 10.15
CA MET A 168 7.50 -12.61 9.07
C MET A 168 7.99 -13.10 7.71
N ILE A 169 7.13 -13.79 6.97
CA ILE A 169 7.43 -14.34 5.63
C ILE A 169 6.86 -13.49 4.49
N LEU A 170 6.06 -12.47 4.81
CA LEU A 170 5.49 -11.57 3.80
C LEU A 170 6.39 -10.35 3.65
N HIS A 171 7.23 -10.37 2.64
CA HIS A 171 8.01 -9.18 2.29
C HIS A 171 7.23 -8.29 1.32
N HIS A 172 7.68 -7.08 1.07
CA HIS A 172 7.04 -6.15 0.14
C HIS A 172 7.20 -6.61 -1.33
N PHE A 173 6.35 -6.23 -2.24
CA PHE A 173 5.16 -5.40 -2.17
C PHE A 173 3.98 -6.24 -1.68
N ARG A 174 3.08 -5.65 -0.88
CA ARG A 174 1.91 -6.34 -0.32
C ARG A 174 0.65 -5.61 -0.72
N MET A 175 -0.34 -6.35 -1.22
CA MET A 175 -1.69 -5.84 -1.47
C MET A 175 -2.71 -6.70 -0.74
N PHE A 176 -3.76 -6.06 -0.22
CA PHE A 176 -4.88 -6.74 0.43
C PHE A 176 -6.22 -6.13 0.01
N THR A 177 -7.32 -6.85 0.25
CA THR A 177 -8.66 -6.32 -0.04
C THR A 177 -9.12 -5.43 1.10
N ILE A 178 -9.72 -4.27 0.78
CA ILE A 178 -10.31 -3.36 1.79
C ILE A 178 -11.37 -4.06 2.65
N ARG A 179 -12.07 -5.06 2.08
CA ARG A 179 -13.05 -5.86 2.80
C ARG A 179 -12.40 -6.66 3.94
N ALA A 180 -11.29 -7.34 3.67
CA ALA A 180 -10.56 -8.11 4.67
C ALA A 180 -9.98 -7.19 5.76
N TRP A 181 -9.37 -6.06 5.38
CA TRP A 181 -8.86 -5.08 6.32
C TRP A 181 -9.93 -4.56 7.29
N LYS A 182 -11.13 -4.26 6.82
CA LYS A 182 -12.26 -3.82 7.67
C LYS A 182 -12.69 -4.86 8.70
N ILE A 183 -12.46 -6.14 8.45
CA ILE A 183 -12.76 -7.21 9.42
C ILE A 183 -11.69 -7.28 10.52
N THR A 184 -10.45 -6.93 10.21
CA THR A 184 -9.30 -7.06 11.13
C THR A 184 -9.18 -5.97 12.17
N THR A 185 -10.00 -4.93 12.13
CA THR A 185 -9.88 -3.72 12.98
C THR A 185 -8.65 -2.85 12.72
N GLY A 186 -7.87 -3.13 11.67
CA GLY A 186 -6.71 -2.35 11.26
C GLY A 186 -5.43 -2.64 12.03
N PHE A 187 -4.47 -1.75 11.90
CA PHE A 187 -3.18 -1.80 12.60
C PHE A 187 -3.35 -1.53 14.09
N ASN A 188 -2.67 -2.31 14.91
CA ASN A 188 -2.72 -2.15 16.36
C ASN A 188 -1.83 -0.98 16.81
N GLU A 189 -2.45 0.11 17.25
CA GLU A 189 -1.76 1.34 17.66
C GLU A 189 -1.06 1.21 19.04
N THR A 190 -1.25 0.09 19.75
CA THR A 190 -0.62 -0.13 21.06
C THR A 190 0.72 -0.86 20.97
N ILE A 191 1.09 -1.36 19.78
CA ILE A 191 2.37 -2.04 19.57
C ILE A 191 3.34 -1.10 18.84
N GLU A 192 4.58 -1.04 19.33
CA GLU A 192 5.62 -0.19 18.77
C GLU A 192 6.43 -0.87 17.68
N ASN A 193 6.51 -2.19 17.72
CA ASN A 193 7.32 -3.00 16.81
C ASN A 193 6.47 -4.05 16.11
N ALA A 194 6.91 -4.47 14.90
CA ALA A 194 6.22 -5.51 14.13
C ALA A 194 4.73 -5.21 13.87
N VAL A 195 4.38 -3.94 13.69
CA VAL A 195 3.02 -3.45 13.43
C VAL A 195 2.42 -4.09 12.18
N ASP A 196 3.22 -4.22 11.13
CA ASP A 196 2.83 -4.89 9.90
C ASP A 196 2.65 -6.41 10.11
N TYR A 197 3.49 -7.05 10.93
CA TYR A 197 3.38 -8.46 11.23
C TYR A 197 2.05 -8.80 11.93
N ASP A 198 1.65 -8.03 12.96
CA ASP A 198 0.35 -8.16 13.61
C ASP A 198 -0.81 -8.06 12.61
N MET A 199 -0.74 -7.07 11.72
CA MET A 199 -1.77 -6.87 10.71
C MET A 199 -1.89 -8.06 9.74
N TYR A 200 -0.77 -8.62 9.28
CA TYR A 200 -0.81 -9.76 8.36
C TYR A 200 -1.19 -11.07 9.05
N LEU A 201 -0.89 -11.23 10.34
CA LEU A 201 -1.45 -12.33 11.14
C LEU A 201 -2.99 -12.25 11.17
N LYS A 202 -3.57 -11.10 11.49
CA LYS A 202 -5.03 -10.88 11.46
C LYS A 202 -5.63 -11.15 10.08
N LEU A 203 -5.02 -10.63 9.01
CA LEU A 203 -5.48 -10.88 7.64
C LEU A 203 -5.45 -12.37 7.28
N SER A 204 -4.46 -13.14 7.79
CA SER A 204 -4.34 -14.58 7.53
C SER A 204 -5.48 -15.41 8.15
N GLU A 205 -6.22 -14.84 9.09
CA GLU A 205 -7.42 -15.46 9.67
C GLU A 205 -8.68 -15.23 8.83
N VAL A 206 -8.65 -14.22 7.95
CA VAL A 206 -9.81 -13.79 7.18
C VAL A 206 -9.90 -14.48 5.81
N GLY A 207 -8.77 -14.92 5.24
CA GLY A 207 -8.80 -15.57 3.94
C GLY A 207 -7.44 -16.00 3.42
N LYS A 208 -7.41 -16.37 2.12
CA LYS A 208 -6.22 -16.93 1.48
C LYS A 208 -5.21 -15.87 1.09
N PHE A 209 -3.93 -16.27 1.12
CA PHE A 209 -2.79 -15.48 0.68
C PHE A 209 -2.12 -16.12 -0.53
N LYS A 210 -1.51 -15.30 -1.39
CA LYS A 210 -0.73 -15.74 -2.56
C LYS A 210 0.59 -15.00 -2.64
N HIS A 211 1.68 -15.74 -2.76
CA HIS A 211 2.99 -15.22 -3.10
C HIS A 211 3.19 -15.21 -4.62
N ILE A 212 3.73 -14.12 -5.15
CA ILE A 212 4.25 -14.00 -6.52
C ILE A 212 5.77 -13.92 -6.44
N ASN A 213 6.45 -14.95 -6.90
CA ASN A 213 7.91 -14.97 -6.91
C ASN A 213 8.46 -14.08 -8.04
N LYS A 214 8.26 -12.77 -7.87
CA LYS A 214 8.81 -11.72 -8.75
C LYS A 214 9.19 -10.52 -7.91
N ILE A 215 10.34 -9.91 -8.20
CA ILE A 215 10.78 -8.66 -7.57
C ILE A 215 9.91 -7.53 -8.13
N CYS A 216 9.13 -6.90 -7.24
CA CYS A 216 8.24 -5.80 -7.56
C CYS A 216 8.42 -4.58 -6.65
N TYR A 217 9.34 -4.67 -5.69
CA TYR A 217 9.55 -3.66 -4.67
C TYR A 217 11.04 -3.41 -4.44
N ASN A 218 11.44 -2.16 -4.36
CA ASN A 218 12.81 -1.73 -4.12
C ASN A 218 12.88 -1.10 -2.73
N ARG A 219 13.46 -1.85 -1.79
CA ARG A 219 13.68 -1.40 -0.43
C ARG A 219 14.98 -0.64 -0.33
N THR A 220 14.91 0.63 -0.01
CA THR A 220 16.07 1.52 0.12
C THR A 220 16.71 1.33 1.50
N LEU A 221 17.96 0.87 1.55
CA LEU A 221 18.69 0.73 2.82
C LEU A 221 19.42 2.02 3.18
N HIS A 222 19.17 2.50 4.39
CA HIS A 222 19.87 3.64 4.99
C HIS A 222 19.85 3.51 6.52
N THR A 223 20.72 4.26 7.21
CA THR A 223 20.90 4.18 8.67
C THR A 223 19.66 4.53 9.48
N GLU A 224 18.71 5.24 8.88
CA GLU A 224 17.47 5.65 9.53
C GLU A 224 16.34 4.61 9.44
N ASN A 225 16.52 3.49 8.67
CA ASN A 225 15.49 2.46 8.60
C ASN A 225 15.17 1.91 9.99
N THR A 226 13.89 1.83 10.34
CA THR A 226 13.42 1.35 11.64
C THR A 226 13.92 -0.06 11.97
N SER A 227 14.03 -0.92 10.96
CA SER A 227 14.54 -2.29 11.11
C SER A 227 16.05 -2.38 11.36
N ILE A 228 16.83 -1.33 11.06
CA ILE A 228 18.27 -1.27 11.34
C ILE A 228 18.52 -0.67 12.71
N LYS A 229 17.83 0.41 13.10
CA LYS A 229 17.97 1.08 14.39
C LYS A 229 17.66 0.21 15.62
N LYS A 230 16.98 -0.91 15.44
CA LYS A 230 16.52 -1.80 16.53
C LYS A 230 17.35 -3.08 16.68
N LEU A 231 18.48 -3.18 15.98
CA LEU A 231 19.44 -4.28 16.13
C LEU A 231 20.57 -3.97 17.13
N ASP A 232 20.63 -2.73 17.64
CA ASP A 232 21.48 -2.25 18.72
C ASP A 232 20.68 -2.17 20.04
#